data_6d9efc165e38554cee356aee797ce743
#
_entry.id   6d9efc165e38554cee356aee797ce743
#
_cell.length_a   1.000
_cell.length_b   1.000
_cell.length_c   1.000
_cell.angle_alpha   90.00
_cell.angle_beta   90.00
_cell.angle_gamma   90.00
#
_symmetry.space_group_name_H-M   'P 1'
#
loop_
_entity.id
_entity.type
_entity.pdbx_description
1 polymer ?
#
loop_
_entity_poly.entity_id
_entity_poly.type
_entity_poly.pdbx_seq_one_letter_code
_entity_poly.pdbx_strand_id
1 'polypeptide(L)'
;MNTVIRTIFIILLLSAATAEIRAQEGLHSASIFQKYGKQKGVTMVELSKDMLDSYRINLYKSLVFKDVTEELPYILDCLEKDRKEGTMKKLQEIVEDGKLLTAYYQLPQLKKNNQTLNRFILFKVGKKNSATFIYIEGNLNSDELVALL
;
A
#
# COMPACT_ATOMS: atom_id res chain seq x y z
N MET A 1 19.48 41.46 -2.68
CA MET A 1 18.66 40.57 -1.80
C MET A 1 19.60 39.80 -0.91
N ASN A 2 19.42 39.94 0.39
CA ASN A 2 20.34 39.40 1.37
C ASN A 2 20.39 37.88 1.36
N THR A 3 21.59 37.33 1.46
CA THR A 3 21.87 35.88 1.52
C THR A 3 21.01 35.15 2.57
N VAL A 4 20.68 35.84 3.66
CA VAL A 4 19.82 35.35 4.76
C VAL A 4 18.40 35.05 4.26
N ILE A 5 17.81 35.91 3.41
CA ILE A 5 16.46 35.73 2.88
C ILE A 5 16.41 34.54 1.90
N ARG A 6 17.47 34.36 1.12
CA ARG A 6 17.63 33.21 0.21
C ARG A 6 17.73 31.89 0.99
N THR A 7 18.47 31.90 2.09
CA THR A 7 18.66 30.71 2.94
C THR A 7 17.35 30.35 3.64
N ILE A 8 16.58 31.32 4.12
CA ILE A 8 15.27 31.12 4.72
C ILE A 8 14.27 30.57 3.71
N PHE A 9 14.29 31.05 2.46
CA PHE A 9 13.41 30.57 1.38
C PHE A 9 13.71 29.12 0.97
N ILE A 10 14.99 28.73 0.95
CA ILE A 10 15.44 27.37 0.66
C ILE A 10 15.04 26.40 1.79
N ILE A 11 15.15 26.85 3.05
CA ILE A 11 14.73 26.05 4.23
C ILE A 11 13.21 25.84 4.25
N LEU A 12 12.42 26.86 3.86
CA LEU A 12 10.96 26.77 3.76
C LEU A 12 10.50 25.84 2.62
N LEU A 13 11.21 25.83 1.49
CA LEU A 13 10.94 24.91 0.37
C LEU A 13 11.29 23.45 0.71
N LEU A 14 12.37 23.24 1.46
CA LEU A 14 12.75 21.91 1.96
C LEU A 14 11.76 21.37 3.00
N SER A 15 11.18 22.23 3.85
CA SER A 15 10.18 21.82 4.83
C SER A 15 8.82 21.47 4.20
N ALA A 16 8.45 22.11 3.09
CA ALA A 16 7.23 21.75 2.35
C ALA A 16 7.34 20.40 1.63
N ALA A 17 8.53 20.08 1.08
CA ALA A 17 8.78 18.77 0.46
C ALA A 17 8.79 17.61 1.47
N THR A 18 9.20 17.86 2.71
CA THR A 18 9.21 16.84 3.77
C THR A 18 7.82 16.56 4.34
N ALA A 19 6.85 17.46 4.23
CA ALA A 19 5.50 17.26 4.74
C ALA A 19 4.70 16.23 3.91
N GLU A 20 4.90 16.17 2.59
CA GLU A 20 4.28 15.15 1.73
C GLU A 20 4.90 13.76 1.94
N ILE A 21 6.19 13.69 2.20
CA ILE A 21 6.88 12.44 2.53
C ILE A 21 6.37 11.87 3.86
N ARG A 22 6.13 12.70 4.86
CA ARG A 22 5.60 12.27 6.17
C ARG A 22 4.18 11.72 6.14
N ALA A 23 3.32 12.17 5.22
CA ALA A 23 1.97 11.63 5.06
C ALA A 23 1.97 10.19 4.50
N GLN A 24 3.02 9.78 3.79
CA GLN A 24 3.23 8.41 3.29
C GLN A 24 4.09 7.56 4.23
N GLU A 25 4.88 8.17 5.10
CA GLU A 25 5.78 7.49 6.06
C GLU A 25 5.04 6.76 7.20
N GLY A 26 3.71 6.92 7.32
CA GLY A 26 2.92 6.27 8.38
C GLY A 26 2.69 4.77 8.19
N LEU A 27 2.98 4.20 7.00
CA LEU A 27 2.74 2.81 6.67
C LEU A 27 4.03 2.10 6.28
N HIS A 28 4.43 1.10 7.05
CA HIS A 28 5.55 0.22 6.69
C HIS A 28 5.27 -0.54 5.40
N SER A 29 4.03 -0.94 5.18
CA SER A 29 3.58 -1.64 3.97
C SER A 29 3.73 -0.81 2.69
N ALA A 30 3.71 0.51 2.75
CA ALA A 30 3.95 1.37 1.59
C ALA A 30 5.36 1.22 1.02
N SER A 31 6.34 0.91 1.88
CA SER A 31 7.73 0.69 1.46
C SER A 31 7.92 -0.55 0.57
N ILE A 32 6.99 -1.50 0.61
CA ILE A 32 7.05 -2.74 -0.17
C ILE A 32 7.03 -2.43 -1.67
N PHE A 33 6.20 -1.49 -2.12
CA PHE A 33 6.16 -1.07 -3.51
C PHE A 33 7.45 -0.41 -3.98
N GLN A 34 8.06 0.44 -3.14
CA GLN A 34 9.32 1.09 -3.45
C GLN A 34 10.47 0.08 -3.50
N LYS A 35 10.50 -0.84 -2.55
CA LYS A 35 11.59 -1.81 -2.43
C LYS A 35 11.59 -2.83 -3.55
N TYR A 36 10.42 -3.33 -3.94
CA TYR A 36 10.30 -4.46 -4.86
C TYR A 36 9.73 -4.14 -6.23
N GLY A 37 9.19 -2.95 -6.44
CA GLY A 37 8.46 -2.58 -7.66
C GLY A 37 9.29 -2.66 -8.95
N LYS A 38 10.62 -2.58 -8.86
CA LYS A 38 11.54 -2.68 -10.00
C LYS A 38 12.44 -3.91 -9.94
N GLN A 39 12.19 -4.82 -9.01
CA GLN A 39 13.01 -6.00 -8.81
C GLN A 39 12.77 -7.03 -9.93
N LYS A 40 13.83 -7.74 -10.34
CA LYS A 40 13.72 -8.86 -11.27
C LYS A 40 12.81 -9.96 -10.67
N GLY A 41 11.92 -10.52 -11.48
CA GLY A 41 10.97 -11.53 -11.02
C GLY A 41 9.72 -10.95 -10.35
N VAL A 42 9.60 -9.62 -10.32
CA VAL A 42 8.42 -8.90 -9.81
C VAL A 42 7.81 -8.07 -10.92
N THR A 43 6.50 -8.18 -11.10
CA THR A 43 5.73 -7.32 -12.00
C THR A 43 4.92 -6.33 -11.18
N MET A 44 5.08 -5.04 -11.45
CA MET A 44 4.26 -3.99 -10.84
C MET A 44 3.21 -3.51 -11.83
N VAL A 45 1.96 -3.44 -11.38
CA VAL A 45 0.83 -2.90 -12.14
C VAL A 45 0.23 -1.74 -11.37
N GLU A 46 -0.03 -0.65 -12.06
CA GLU A 46 -0.74 0.51 -11.53
C GLU A 46 -1.85 0.90 -12.49
N LEU A 47 -3.09 0.96 -12.00
CA LEU A 47 -4.27 1.35 -12.77
C LEU A 47 -4.91 2.57 -12.10
N SER A 48 -5.25 3.56 -12.93
CA SER A 48 -5.91 4.79 -12.47
C SER A 48 -7.43 4.65 -12.52
N LYS A 49 -8.11 5.67 -11.99
CA LYS A 49 -9.56 5.77 -11.91
C LYS A 49 -10.25 5.51 -13.26
N ASP A 50 -9.73 6.03 -14.36
CA ASP A 50 -10.36 5.91 -15.68
C ASP A 50 -10.51 4.45 -16.14
N MET A 51 -9.61 3.58 -15.69
CA MET A 51 -9.66 2.14 -15.97
C MET A 51 -10.58 1.37 -15.01
N LEU A 52 -10.94 1.94 -13.86
CA LEU A 52 -11.53 1.23 -12.72
C LEU A 52 -12.84 1.84 -12.22
N ASP A 53 -13.37 2.83 -12.93
CA ASP A 53 -14.51 3.63 -12.46
C ASP A 53 -15.77 2.79 -12.16
N SER A 54 -16.02 1.76 -12.98
CA SER A 54 -17.14 0.83 -12.79
C SER A 54 -17.06 0.01 -11.49
N TYR A 55 -15.87 -0.12 -10.90
CA TYR A 55 -15.65 -0.85 -9.64
C TYR A 55 -15.60 0.05 -8.42
N ARG A 56 -15.80 1.36 -8.58
CA ARG A 56 -15.65 2.35 -7.50
C ARG A 56 -14.23 2.38 -6.90
N ILE A 57 -13.24 2.04 -7.70
CA ILE A 57 -11.83 2.06 -7.37
C ILE A 57 -11.16 3.27 -8.04
N ASN A 58 -10.42 4.06 -7.27
CA ASN A 58 -9.72 5.24 -7.76
C ASN A 58 -8.26 4.94 -8.11
N LEU A 59 -7.65 4.02 -7.38
CA LEU A 59 -6.27 3.59 -7.59
C LEU A 59 -6.14 2.11 -7.24
N TYR A 60 -5.47 1.39 -8.12
CA TYR A 60 -5.07 0.01 -7.92
C TYR A 60 -3.57 -0.11 -8.18
N LYS A 61 -2.85 -0.64 -7.22
CA LYS A 61 -1.43 -1.01 -7.35
C LYS A 61 -1.25 -2.47 -6.97
N SER A 62 -0.50 -3.21 -7.72
CA SER A 62 -0.12 -4.56 -7.34
C SER A 62 1.32 -4.90 -7.66
N LEU A 63 1.89 -5.77 -6.84
CA LEU A 63 3.14 -6.47 -7.09
C LEU A 63 2.83 -7.94 -7.24
N VAL A 64 3.28 -8.54 -8.34
CA VAL A 64 3.17 -9.96 -8.58
C VAL A 64 4.57 -10.56 -8.54
N PHE A 65 4.82 -11.41 -7.56
CA PHE A 65 6.08 -12.11 -7.36
C PHE A 65 6.01 -13.50 -8.00
N LYS A 66 7.00 -13.86 -8.81
CA LYS A 66 7.14 -15.23 -9.31
C LYS A 66 7.46 -16.19 -8.16
N ASP A 67 8.33 -15.77 -7.27
CA ASP A 67 8.74 -16.48 -6.06
C ASP A 67 9.00 -15.45 -4.95
N VAL A 68 8.21 -15.50 -3.88
CA VAL A 68 8.26 -14.54 -2.76
C VAL A 68 9.10 -15.03 -1.59
N THR A 69 9.79 -16.17 -1.73
CA THR A 69 10.49 -16.83 -0.61
C THR A 69 11.44 -15.89 0.13
N GLU A 70 12.24 -15.11 -0.61
CA GLU A 70 13.22 -14.20 -0.01
C GLU A 70 12.57 -12.92 0.56
N GLU A 71 11.50 -12.42 -0.07
CA GLU A 71 10.83 -11.17 0.30
C GLU A 71 9.78 -11.36 1.40
N LEU A 72 9.29 -12.58 1.57
CA LEU A 72 8.20 -12.90 2.48
C LEU A 72 8.44 -12.43 3.93
N PRO A 73 9.61 -12.64 4.55
CA PRO A 73 9.84 -12.16 5.91
C PRO A 73 9.71 -10.65 6.05
N TYR A 74 10.20 -9.89 5.09
CA TYR A 74 10.07 -8.42 5.12
C TYR A 74 8.61 -7.96 4.93
N ILE A 75 7.88 -8.59 4.00
CA ILE A 75 6.46 -8.28 3.76
C ILE A 75 5.64 -8.54 5.02
N LEU A 76 5.82 -9.69 5.64
CA LEU A 76 5.10 -10.05 6.87
C LEU A 76 5.47 -9.13 8.04
N ASP A 77 6.73 -8.74 8.16
CA ASP A 77 7.19 -7.79 9.19
C ASP A 77 6.53 -6.41 9.02
N CYS A 78 6.45 -5.90 7.80
CA CYS A 78 5.77 -4.64 7.50
C CYS A 78 4.28 -4.70 7.85
N LEU A 79 3.58 -5.76 7.47
CA LEU A 79 2.16 -5.97 7.78
C LEU A 79 1.91 -6.05 9.28
N GLU A 80 2.77 -6.77 10.00
CA GLU A 80 2.65 -6.92 11.45
C GLU A 80 2.93 -5.61 12.20
N LYS A 81 3.90 -4.82 11.76
CA LYS A 81 4.18 -3.50 12.32
C LYS A 81 3.01 -2.54 12.15
N ASP A 82 2.45 -2.47 10.94
CA ASP A 82 1.28 -1.61 10.68
C ASP A 82 0.06 -2.05 11.50
N ARG A 83 -0.13 -3.35 11.68
CA ARG A 83 -1.21 -3.89 12.51
C ARG A 83 -1.02 -3.53 13.99
N LYS A 84 0.18 -3.69 14.53
CA LYS A 84 0.51 -3.38 15.94
C LYS A 84 0.43 -1.88 16.24
N GLU A 85 0.82 -1.04 15.29
CA GLU A 85 0.73 0.41 15.41
C GLU A 85 -0.71 0.95 15.23
N GLY A 86 -1.69 0.08 14.96
CA GLY A 86 -3.08 0.45 14.77
C GLY A 86 -3.39 1.15 13.45
N THR A 87 -2.45 1.11 12.48
CA THR A 87 -2.63 1.68 11.15
C THR A 87 -3.34 0.75 10.18
N MET A 88 -3.53 -0.52 10.56
CA MET A 88 -4.29 -1.49 9.78
C MET A 88 -5.23 -2.31 10.67
N LYS A 89 -6.43 -2.55 10.16
CA LYS A 89 -7.40 -3.49 10.73
C LYS A 89 -7.46 -4.73 9.85
N LYS A 90 -7.25 -5.90 10.45
CA LYS A 90 -7.40 -7.18 9.76
C LYS A 90 -8.88 -7.48 9.52
N LEU A 91 -9.25 -7.70 8.25
CA LEU A 91 -10.60 -8.10 7.85
C LEU A 91 -10.72 -9.61 7.73
N GLN A 92 -9.71 -10.26 7.14
CA GLN A 92 -9.67 -11.70 6.91
C GLN A 92 -8.23 -12.18 6.88
N GLU A 93 -8.01 -13.38 7.38
CA GLU A 93 -6.74 -14.10 7.30
C GLU A 93 -7.01 -15.58 7.09
N ILE A 94 -6.31 -16.18 6.14
CA ILE A 94 -6.34 -17.62 5.90
C ILE A 94 -4.93 -18.15 6.15
N VAL A 95 -4.82 -19.04 7.12
CA VAL A 95 -3.58 -19.73 7.49
C VAL A 95 -3.78 -21.22 7.32
N GLU A 96 -2.90 -21.89 6.62
CA GLU A 96 -2.91 -23.33 6.42
C GLU A 96 -1.53 -23.89 6.74
N ASP A 97 -1.49 -24.94 7.56
CA ASP A 97 -0.25 -25.58 8.03
C ASP A 97 0.76 -24.56 8.63
N GLY A 98 0.25 -23.57 9.37
CA GLY A 98 1.07 -22.51 9.99
C GLY A 98 1.58 -21.45 9.01
N LYS A 99 1.20 -21.51 7.73
CA LYS A 99 1.63 -20.55 6.70
C LYS A 99 0.48 -19.63 6.32
N LEU A 100 0.77 -18.34 6.24
CA LEU A 100 -0.18 -17.34 5.74
C LEU A 100 -0.40 -17.55 4.24
N LEU A 101 -1.65 -17.80 3.84
CA LEU A 101 -2.05 -17.90 2.44
C LEU A 101 -2.70 -16.61 1.95
N THR A 102 -3.53 -15.99 2.75
CA THR A 102 -4.28 -14.79 2.36
C THR A 102 -4.48 -13.90 3.57
N ALA A 103 -4.30 -12.61 3.39
CA ALA A 103 -4.63 -11.60 4.40
C ALA A 103 -5.21 -10.35 3.74
N TYR A 104 -6.34 -9.88 4.27
CA TYR A 104 -7.00 -8.65 3.85
C TYR A 104 -7.03 -7.67 5.01
N TYR A 105 -6.61 -6.43 4.75
CA TYR A 105 -6.53 -5.38 5.73
C TYR A 105 -7.22 -4.11 5.24
N GLN A 106 -7.84 -3.40 6.16
CA GLN A 106 -8.35 -2.06 5.93
C GLN A 106 -7.43 -1.04 6.61
N LEU A 107 -7.04 -0.03 5.86
CA LEU A 107 -6.26 1.11 6.32
C LEU A 107 -7.18 2.25 6.76
N PRO A 108 -6.67 3.25 7.53
CA PRO A 108 -7.40 4.46 7.79
C PRO A 108 -7.81 5.15 6.48
N GLN A 109 -8.99 5.76 6.50
CA GLN A 109 -9.50 6.50 5.35
C GLN A 109 -8.56 7.63 4.95
N LEU A 110 -8.49 7.90 3.66
CA LEU A 110 -7.73 9.01 3.07
C LEU A 110 -8.69 10.09 2.59
N LYS A 111 -8.45 11.34 2.98
CA LYS A 111 -9.14 12.50 2.42
C LYS A 111 -8.32 13.08 1.28
N LYS A 112 -8.91 13.08 0.07
CA LYS A 112 -8.25 13.57 -1.15
C LYS A 112 -9.28 14.25 -2.05
N ASN A 113 -9.01 15.48 -2.49
CA ASN A 113 -9.91 16.23 -3.37
C ASN A 113 -11.38 16.30 -2.87
N ASN A 114 -11.57 16.61 -1.59
CA ASN A 114 -12.87 16.64 -0.90
C ASN A 114 -13.62 15.29 -0.90
N GLN A 115 -12.94 14.19 -1.20
CA GLN A 115 -13.47 12.83 -1.11
C GLN A 115 -12.83 12.09 0.05
N THR A 116 -13.62 11.24 0.69
CA THR A 116 -13.12 10.27 1.67
C THR A 116 -13.01 8.92 0.98
N LEU A 117 -11.79 8.41 0.89
CA LEU A 117 -11.48 7.14 0.22
C LEU A 117 -11.19 6.05 1.25
N ASN A 118 -11.77 4.90 1.05
CA ASN A 118 -11.38 3.68 1.75
C ASN A 118 -10.10 3.13 1.14
N ARG A 119 -9.25 2.53 1.97
CA ARG A 119 -7.99 1.94 1.53
C ARG A 119 -7.86 0.52 2.04
N PHE A 120 -7.32 -0.34 1.21
CA PHE A 120 -7.15 -1.75 1.52
C PHE A 120 -5.81 -2.28 1.06
N ILE A 121 -5.28 -3.24 1.81
CA ILE A 121 -4.15 -4.07 1.40
C ILE A 121 -4.61 -5.52 1.37
N LEU A 122 -4.27 -6.21 0.29
CA LEU A 122 -4.52 -7.63 0.10
C LEU A 122 -3.18 -8.31 -0.19
N PHE A 123 -2.93 -9.39 0.53
CA PHE A 123 -1.76 -10.22 0.31
C PHE A 123 -2.19 -11.67 0.14
N LYS A 124 -1.75 -12.29 -0.94
CA LYS A 124 -2.08 -13.68 -1.26
C LYS A 124 -0.85 -14.43 -1.73
N VAL A 125 -0.58 -15.57 -1.12
CA VAL A 125 0.44 -16.52 -1.54
C VAL A 125 -0.22 -17.66 -2.32
N GLY A 126 0.27 -17.90 -3.51
CA GLY A 126 -0.24 -18.93 -4.42
C GLY A 126 0.69 -20.14 -4.53
N LYS A 127 0.49 -20.92 -5.59
CA LYS A 127 1.29 -22.11 -5.89
C LYS A 127 2.74 -21.72 -6.21
N LYS A 128 3.70 -22.63 -5.90
CA LYS A 128 5.15 -22.46 -6.17
C LYS A 128 5.73 -21.18 -5.58
N ASN A 129 5.25 -20.77 -4.39
CA ASN A 129 5.66 -19.55 -3.71
C ASN A 129 5.42 -18.26 -4.52
N SER A 130 4.52 -18.27 -5.50
CA SER A 130 4.04 -17.04 -6.11
C SER A 130 3.26 -16.22 -5.10
N ALA A 131 3.28 -14.92 -5.23
CA ALA A 131 2.49 -14.05 -4.34
C ALA A 131 2.02 -12.80 -5.07
N THR A 132 0.93 -12.24 -4.57
CA THR A 132 0.40 -10.96 -5.02
C THR A 132 0.18 -10.06 -3.81
N PHE A 133 0.70 -8.85 -3.89
CA PHE A 133 0.52 -7.79 -2.91
C PHE A 133 -0.23 -6.64 -3.57
N ILE A 134 -1.41 -6.29 -3.06
CA ILE A 134 -2.32 -5.32 -3.69
C ILE A 134 -2.63 -4.19 -2.73
N TYR A 135 -2.61 -2.96 -3.24
CA TYR A 135 -3.12 -1.76 -2.60
C TYR A 135 -4.26 -1.16 -3.41
N ILE A 136 -5.36 -0.84 -2.75
CA ILE A 136 -6.56 -0.28 -3.37
C ILE A 136 -7.00 0.97 -2.61
N GLU A 137 -7.33 2.03 -3.35
CA GLU A 137 -8.06 3.20 -2.87
C GLU A 137 -9.38 3.34 -3.63
N GLY A 138 -10.46 3.65 -2.95
CA GLY A 138 -11.74 3.89 -3.62
C GLY A 138 -12.91 4.14 -2.67
N ASN A 139 -14.08 4.33 -3.26
CA ASN A 139 -15.32 4.51 -2.54
C ASN A 139 -15.99 3.20 -2.12
N LEU A 140 -15.49 2.06 -2.62
CA LEU A 140 -16.01 0.75 -2.24
C LEU A 140 -15.79 0.50 -0.74
N ASN A 141 -16.73 -0.19 -0.11
CA ASN A 141 -16.58 -0.66 1.27
C ASN A 141 -15.96 -2.06 1.33
N SER A 142 -15.72 -2.57 2.54
CA SER A 142 -15.11 -3.87 2.75
C SER A 142 -15.94 -5.03 2.17
N ASP A 143 -17.27 -4.96 2.23
CA ASP A 143 -18.15 -6.00 1.70
C ASP A 143 -18.12 -6.03 0.17
N GLU A 144 -18.12 -4.85 -0.46
CA GLU A 144 -17.97 -4.71 -1.91
C GLU A 144 -16.60 -5.22 -2.37
N LEU A 145 -15.53 -4.95 -1.61
CA LEU A 145 -14.20 -5.47 -1.89
C LEU A 145 -14.17 -6.99 -1.89
N VAL A 146 -14.72 -7.60 -0.84
CA VAL A 146 -14.76 -9.07 -0.71
C VAL A 146 -15.56 -9.71 -1.85
N ALA A 147 -16.61 -9.05 -2.34
CA ALA A 147 -17.41 -9.53 -3.46
C ALA A 147 -16.66 -9.51 -4.80
N LEU A 148 -15.56 -8.73 -4.93
CA LEU A 148 -14.73 -8.66 -6.14
C LEU A 148 -13.62 -9.73 -6.16
N LEU A 149 -13.38 -10.42 -5.07
CA LEU A 149 -12.26 -11.37 -4.88
C LEU A 149 -12.70 -12.82 -5.01
#